data_bc0f26e10ad98ad8bc15f16aadc4a899
#
_entry.id   bc0f26e10ad98ad8bc15f16aadc4a899
#
_cell.length_a   1.000
_cell.length_b   1.000
_cell.length_c   1.000
_cell.angle_alpha   90.00
_cell.angle_beta   90.00
_cell.angle_gamma   90.00
#
_symmetry.space_group_name_H-M   'P 1'
#
loop_
_entity.id
_entity.type
_entity.pdbx_description
1 polymer ?
#
loop_
_entity_poly.entity_id
_entity_poly.type
_entity_poly.pdbx_seq_one_letter_code
_entity_poly.pdbx_strand_id
1 'polypeptide(L)'
;MGDSDLTTIRRKALRRGRMSEYVAAAFLMLKGYRILALRHRTRLGEIDIIARKGDLAVFVEVKARHGEAAAVDAVSVAAQKRIRAASDLWLARQADQPRLSQRYDIVAIVPGRLPRHFIDAF
;
A
#
# COMPACT_ATOMS: atom_id res chain seq x y z
N MET A 1 14.12 24.26 19.47
CA MET A 1 13.20 23.13 19.30
C MET A 1 13.74 21.95 20.10
N GLY A 2 12.96 21.42 21.01
CA GLY A 2 13.37 20.30 21.86
C GLY A 2 12.98 18.94 21.29
N ASP A 3 13.45 17.87 21.92
CA ASP A 3 13.15 16.48 21.50
C ASP A 3 11.65 16.18 21.51
N SER A 4 10.88 16.81 22.40
CA SER A 4 9.42 16.64 22.46
C SER A 4 8.73 17.13 21.19
N ASP A 5 9.22 18.20 20.57
CA ASP A 5 8.66 18.73 19.33
C ASP A 5 8.93 17.80 18.16
N LEU A 6 10.13 17.24 18.06
CA LEU A 6 10.47 16.25 17.03
C LEU A 6 9.65 14.99 17.20
N THR A 7 9.44 14.53 18.44
CA THR A 7 8.59 13.37 18.72
C THR A 7 7.15 13.60 18.29
N THR A 8 6.61 14.80 18.56
CA THR A 8 5.26 15.18 18.17
C THR A 8 5.11 15.21 16.64
N ILE A 9 6.11 15.78 15.94
CA ILE A 9 6.13 15.83 14.47
C ILE A 9 6.13 14.41 13.89
N ARG A 10 6.96 13.51 14.43
CA ARG A 10 7.04 12.11 14.01
C ARG A 10 5.73 11.37 14.23
N ARG A 11 5.08 11.60 15.39
CA ARG A 11 3.79 10.99 15.70
C ARG A 11 2.70 11.45 14.74
N LYS A 12 2.67 12.73 14.40
CA LYS A 12 1.72 13.28 13.42
C LYS A 12 1.95 12.70 12.04
N ALA A 13 3.19 12.54 11.61
CA ALA A 13 3.53 11.94 10.33
C ALA A 13 3.11 10.48 10.26
N LEU A 14 3.36 9.70 11.31
CA LEU A 14 2.93 8.30 11.41
C LEU A 14 1.40 8.19 11.38
N ARG A 15 0.71 9.08 12.09
CA ARG A 15 -0.76 9.11 12.12
C ARG A 15 -1.34 9.39 10.75
N ARG A 16 -0.77 10.32 9.99
CA ARG A 16 -1.19 10.62 8.61
C ARG A 16 -0.98 9.43 7.68
N GLY A 17 0.17 8.74 7.81
CA GLY A 17 0.44 7.54 7.04
C GLY A 17 -0.57 6.44 7.31
N ARG A 18 -0.91 6.22 8.58
CA ARG A 18 -1.92 5.24 8.98
C ARG A 18 -3.32 5.62 8.50
N MET A 19 -3.68 6.89 8.61
CA MET A 19 -4.96 7.38 8.13
C MET A 19 -5.09 7.19 6.63
N SER A 20 -4.02 7.47 5.87
CA SER A 20 -4.01 7.27 4.43
C SER A 20 -4.20 5.80 4.06
N GLU A 21 -3.58 4.89 4.80
CA GLU A 21 -3.76 3.44 4.58
C GLU A 21 -5.20 3.01 4.87
N TYR A 22 -5.82 3.50 5.95
CA TYR A 22 -7.22 3.19 6.26
C TYR A 22 -8.17 3.76 5.21
N VAL A 23 -7.93 4.98 4.75
CA VAL A 23 -8.73 5.59 3.67
C VAL A 23 -8.60 4.78 2.39
N ALA A 24 -7.38 4.39 2.04
CA ALA A 24 -7.13 3.56 0.86
C ALA A 24 -7.82 2.21 0.98
N ALA A 25 -7.73 1.56 2.15
CA ALA A 25 -8.39 0.27 2.39
C ALA A 25 -9.91 0.39 2.26
N ALA A 26 -10.52 1.40 2.87
CA ALA A 26 -11.96 1.63 2.77
C ALA A 26 -12.39 1.87 1.31
N PHE A 27 -11.61 2.65 0.57
CA PHE A 27 -11.85 2.91 -0.85
C PHE A 27 -11.82 1.62 -1.67
N LEU A 28 -10.83 0.75 -1.43
CA LEU A 28 -10.73 -0.54 -2.11
C LEU A 28 -11.89 -1.45 -1.76
N MET A 29 -12.32 -1.46 -0.50
CA MET A 29 -13.48 -2.25 -0.07
C MET A 29 -14.75 -1.82 -0.81
N LEU A 30 -14.95 -0.51 -1.00
CA LEU A 30 -16.09 0.01 -1.76
C LEU A 30 -16.03 -0.43 -3.23
N LYS A 31 -14.84 -0.70 -3.75
CA LYS A 31 -14.64 -1.21 -5.12
C LYS A 31 -14.75 -2.74 -5.21
N GLY A 32 -15.06 -3.41 -4.11
CA GLY A 32 -15.27 -4.85 -4.08
C GLY A 32 -14.04 -5.68 -3.72
N TYR A 33 -12.94 -5.05 -3.29
CA TYR A 33 -11.76 -5.76 -2.82
C TYR A 33 -11.93 -6.17 -1.37
N ARG A 34 -11.45 -7.37 -1.03
CA ARG A 34 -11.36 -7.83 0.35
C ARG A 34 -9.97 -7.51 0.87
N ILE A 35 -9.88 -6.86 2.02
CA ILE A 35 -8.60 -6.49 2.61
C ILE A 35 -8.11 -7.67 3.47
N LEU A 36 -6.95 -8.22 3.12
CA LEU A 36 -6.38 -9.37 3.80
C LEU A 36 -5.35 -8.97 4.85
N ALA A 37 -4.61 -7.89 4.60
CA ALA A 37 -3.59 -7.42 5.54
C ALA A 37 -3.33 -5.93 5.36
N LEU A 38 -2.97 -5.29 6.46
CA LEU A 38 -2.46 -3.92 6.49
C LEU A 38 -1.05 -3.95 7.06
N ARG A 39 -0.13 -3.25 6.41
CA ARG A 39 1.29 -3.16 6.84
C ARG A 39 1.88 -4.52 7.08
N HIS A 40 1.83 -5.37 6.06
CA HIS A 40 2.42 -6.69 6.13
C HIS A 40 3.94 -6.57 6.04
N ARG A 41 4.62 -6.84 7.14
CA ARG A 41 6.07 -6.75 7.23
C ARG A 41 6.72 -8.09 6.99
N THR A 42 7.78 -8.09 6.18
CA THR A 42 8.62 -9.25 5.95
C THR A 42 10.09 -8.84 6.07
N ARG A 43 10.98 -9.82 6.13
CA ARG A 43 12.42 -9.56 6.11
C ARG A 43 12.91 -8.91 4.81
N LEU A 44 12.11 -8.99 3.73
CA LEU A 44 12.48 -8.45 2.42
C LEU A 44 11.82 -7.11 2.12
N GLY A 45 10.80 -6.73 2.86
CA GLY A 45 10.10 -5.46 2.68
C GLY A 45 8.75 -5.45 3.35
N GLU A 46 8.06 -4.31 3.22
CA GLU A 46 6.73 -4.10 3.78
C GLU A 46 5.75 -3.81 2.65
N ILE A 47 4.54 -4.36 2.76
CA ILE A 47 3.45 -4.10 1.82
C ILE A 47 2.36 -3.36 2.58
N ASP A 48 1.96 -2.19 2.09
CA ASP A 48 0.99 -1.35 2.79
C ASP A 48 -0.37 -2.02 2.90
N ILE A 49 -0.88 -2.58 1.80
CA ILE A 49 -2.16 -3.29 1.78
C ILE A 49 -2.03 -4.53 0.91
N ILE A 50 -2.53 -5.65 1.41
CA ILE A 50 -2.76 -6.84 0.61
C ILE A 50 -4.26 -7.00 0.48
N ALA A 51 -4.74 -7.01 -0.75
CA ALA A 51 -6.16 -7.13 -1.05
C ALA A 51 -6.41 -8.31 -1.99
N ARG A 52 -7.66 -8.75 -2.07
CA ARG A 52 -8.04 -9.85 -2.93
C ARG A 52 -9.37 -9.59 -3.57
N LYS A 53 -9.49 -9.94 -4.85
CA LYS A 53 -10.75 -9.94 -5.58
C LYS A 53 -10.79 -11.19 -6.45
N GLY A 54 -11.66 -12.15 -6.08
CA GLY A 54 -11.65 -13.47 -6.72
C GLY A 54 -10.31 -14.19 -6.53
N ASP A 55 -9.69 -14.61 -7.62
CA ASP A 55 -8.37 -15.24 -7.60
C ASP A 55 -7.23 -14.27 -7.90
N LEU A 56 -7.47 -12.97 -7.72
CA LEU A 56 -6.47 -11.92 -7.89
C LEU A 56 -6.00 -11.41 -6.53
N ALA A 57 -4.72 -11.58 -6.24
CA ALA A 57 -4.07 -10.94 -5.10
C ALA A 57 -3.46 -9.62 -5.57
N VAL A 58 -3.78 -8.54 -4.86
CA VAL A 58 -3.35 -7.19 -5.20
C VAL A 58 -2.49 -6.64 -4.07
N PHE A 59 -1.28 -6.25 -4.41
CA PHE A 59 -0.32 -5.65 -3.48
C PHE A 59 -0.29 -4.17 -3.72
N VAL A 60 -0.70 -3.39 -2.72
CA VAL A 60 -0.98 -1.96 -2.89
C VAL A 60 0.01 -1.13 -2.09
N GLU A 61 0.63 -0.19 -2.78
CA GLU A 61 1.44 0.87 -2.16
C GLU A 61 0.57 2.11 -2.02
N VAL A 62 0.49 2.64 -0.81
CA VAL A 62 -0.29 3.85 -0.51
C VAL A 62 0.65 5.04 -0.46
N LYS A 63 0.36 6.08 -1.24
CA LYS A 63 1.15 7.30 -1.27
C LYS A 63 0.28 8.52 -0.99
N ALA A 64 0.66 9.26 0.04
CA ALA A 64 0.05 10.54 0.38
C ALA A 64 0.98 11.64 -0.16
N ARG A 65 0.65 12.17 -1.35
CA ARG A 65 1.47 13.16 -2.04
C ARG A 65 0.59 14.26 -2.62
N HIS A 66 1.19 15.41 -2.86
CA HIS A 66 0.54 16.49 -3.60
C HIS A 66 0.60 16.16 -5.09
N GLY A 67 -0.52 15.77 -5.65
CA GLY A 67 -0.60 15.42 -7.06
C GLY A 67 -0.37 13.94 -7.34
N GLU A 68 -1.11 13.44 -8.32
CA GLU A 68 -1.15 12.01 -8.67
C GLU A 68 0.15 11.52 -9.29
N ALA A 69 0.74 12.32 -10.18
CA ALA A 69 2.01 11.97 -10.82
C ALA A 69 3.13 11.81 -9.79
N ALA A 70 3.18 12.71 -8.80
CA ALA A 70 4.17 12.64 -7.73
C ALA A 70 3.99 11.37 -6.89
N ALA A 71 2.75 10.91 -6.68
CA ALA A 71 2.48 9.68 -5.94
C ALA A 71 3.01 8.45 -6.68
N VAL A 72 2.79 8.36 -7.98
CA VAL A 72 3.27 7.25 -8.81
C VAL A 72 4.80 7.27 -8.88
N ASP A 73 5.39 8.43 -9.16
CA ASP A 73 6.85 8.59 -9.28
C ASP A 73 7.58 8.35 -7.95
N ALA A 74 6.87 8.43 -6.82
CA ALA A 74 7.46 8.19 -5.51
C ALA A 74 7.80 6.71 -5.26
N VAL A 75 7.30 5.78 -6.08
CA VAL A 75 7.61 4.36 -5.94
C VAL A 75 8.84 4.04 -6.78
N SER A 76 10.02 4.07 -6.16
CA SER A 76 11.29 3.83 -6.82
C SER A 76 11.42 2.38 -7.30
N VAL A 77 12.35 2.14 -8.23
CA VAL A 77 12.66 0.78 -8.70
C VAL A 77 13.08 -0.12 -7.52
N ALA A 78 13.86 0.41 -6.60
CA ALA A 78 14.29 -0.34 -5.42
C ALA A 78 13.09 -0.72 -4.53
N ALA A 79 12.14 0.21 -4.34
CA ALA A 79 10.92 -0.06 -3.59
C ALA A 79 10.06 -1.11 -4.29
N GLN A 80 9.92 -1.03 -5.62
CA GLN A 80 9.19 -2.02 -6.40
C GLN A 80 9.78 -3.42 -6.22
N LYS A 81 11.10 -3.55 -6.24
CA LYS A 81 11.78 -4.84 -6.04
C LYS A 81 11.50 -5.41 -4.65
N ARG A 82 11.53 -4.56 -3.60
CA ARG A 82 11.23 -5.00 -2.24
C ARG A 82 9.78 -5.46 -2.09
N ILE A 83 8.85 -4.73 -2.70
CA ILE A 83 7.43 -5.09 -2.66
C ILE A 83 7.20 -6.43 -3.37
N ARG A 84 7.81 -6.62 -4.53
CA ARG A 84 7.71 -7.89 -5.28
C ARG A 84 8.28 -9.06 -4.48
N ALA A 85 9.44 -8.87 -3.86
CA ALA A 85 10.05 -9.91 -3.02
C ALA A 85 9.18 -10.25 -1.82
N ALA A 86 8.62 -9.23 -1.15
CA ALA A 86 7.72 -9.44 -0.02
C ALA A 86 6.42 -10.16 -0.46
N SER A 87 5.88 -9.80 -1.63
CA SER A 87 4.68 -10.44 -2.16
C SER A 87 4.92 -11.91 -2.48
N ASP A 88 6.09 -12.25 -3.00
CA ASP A 88 6.44 -13.65 -3.28
C ASP A 88 6.45 -14.48 -1.99
N LEU A 89 6.98 -13.93 -0.89
CA LEU A 89 6.95 -14.60 0.41
C LEU A 89 5.52 -14.83 0.91
N TRP A 90 4.67 -13.84 0.74
CA TRP A 90 3.27 -13.94 1.16
C TRP A 90 2.53 -14.98 0.32
N LEU A 91 2.70 -14.93 -1.01
CA LEU A 91 2.05 -15.87 -1.95
C LEU A 91 2.44 -17.30 -1.65
N ALA A 92 3.71 -17.56 -1.33
CA ALA A 92 4.20 -18.90 -1.06
C ALA A 92 3.51 -19.56 0.14
N ARG A 93 2.93 -18.78 1.04
CA ARG A 93 2.22 -19.26 2.24
C ARG A 93 0.73 -19.48 2.02
N GLN A 94 0.20 -19.14 0.84
CA GLN A 94 -1.24 -19.28 0.57
C GLN A 94 -1.54 -20.71 0.09
N ALA A 95 -2.61 -21.31 0.63
CA ALA A 95 -3.00 -22.67 0.26
C ALA A 95 -3.41 -22.77 -1.21
N ASP A 96 -3.98 -21.71 -1.76
CA ASP A 96 -4.45 -21.64 -3.13
C ASP A 96 -3.50 -20.88 -4.08
N GLN A 97 -2.22 -20.77 -3.67
CA GLN A 97 -1.20 -20.03 -4.41
C GLN A 97 -1.14 -20.35 -5.91
N PRO A 98 -1.25 -21.60 -6.36
CA PRO A 98 -1.20 -21.89 -7.81
C PRO A 98 -2.35 -21.26 -8.61
N ARG A 99 -3.44 -20.92 -7.96
CA ARG A 99 -4.62 -20.30 -8.61
C ARG A 99 -4.63 -18.78 -8.55
N LEU A 100 -3.75 -18.19 -7.73
CA LEU A 100 -3.72 -16.75 -7.53
C LEU A 100 -2.92 -16.05 -8.62
N SER A 101 -3.57 -15.10 -9.30
CA SER A 101 -2.89 -14.08 -10.08
C SER A 101 -2.44 -12.96 -9.15
N GLN A 102 -1.44 -12.19 -9.56
CA GLN A 102 -0.91 -11.10 -8.75
C GLN A 102 -0.84 -9.82 -9.55
N ARG A 103 -1.06 -8.70 -8.85
CA ARG A 103 -1.02 -7.36 -9.45
C ARG A 103 -0.49 -6.35 -8.43
N TYR A 104 0.22 -5.35 -8.91
CA TYR A 104 0.83 -4.31 -8.08
C TYR A 104 0.19 -2.97 -8.40
N ASP A 105 -0.49 -2.41 -7.42
CA ASP A 105 -1.25 -1.18 -7.58
C ASP A 105 -0.71 -0.08 -6.67
N ILE A 106 -1.01 1.17 -7.03
CA ILE A 106 -0.76 2.33 -6.20
C ILE A 106 -2.09 3.01 -5.90
N VAL A 107 -2.32 3.36 -4.64
CA VAL A 107 -3.43 4.24 -4.26
C VAL A 107 -2.86 5.55 -3.76
N ALA A 108 -3.17 6.63 -4.45
CA ALA A 108 -2.74 7.97 -4.09
C ALA A 108 -3.82 8.66 -3.26
N ILE A 109 -3.43 9.19 -2.12
CA ILE A 109 -4.29 9.97 -1.24
C ILE A 109 -3.88 11.42 -1.34
N VAL A 110 -4.73 12.24 -1.91
CA VAL A 110 -4.51 13.67 -2.08
C VAL A 110 -5.55 14.41 -1.23
N PRO A 111 -5.14 15.31 -0.33
CA PRO A 111 -6.08 16.04 0.52
C PRO A 111 -7.18 16.74 -0.28
N GLY A 112 -8.42 16.62 0.19
CA GLY A 112 -9.57 17.24 -0.44
C GLY A 112 -10.07 16.60 -1.72
N ARG A 113 -9.51 15.43 -2.09
CA ARG A 113 -9.92 14.68 -3.28
C ARG A 113 -10.21 13.22 -2.93
N LEU A 114 -10.98 12.55 -3.79
CA LEU A 114 -11.17 11.11 -3.68
C LEU A 114 -9.82 10.40 -3.93
N PRO A 115 -9.59 9.24 -3.30
CA PRO A 115 -8.41 8.44 -3.60
C PRO A 115 -8.33 8.11 -5.09
N ARG A 116 -7.11 8.08 -5.62
CA ARG A 116 -6.86 7.69 -7.00
C ARG A 116 -6.18 6.32 -7.03
N HIS A 117 -6.75 5.39 -7.78
CA HIS A 117 -6.27 4.02 -7.87
C HIS A 117 -5.57 3.81 -9.22
N PHE A 118 -4.28 3.53 -9.16
CA PHE A 118 -3.49 3.19 -10.34
C PHE A 118 -3.33 1.67 -10.38
N ILE A 119 -4.08 1.03 -11.26
CA ILE A 119 -4.08 -0.42 -11.42
C ILE A 119 -2.89 -0.83 -12.25
N ASP A 120 -2.21 -1.92 -11.81
CA ASP A 120 -1.06 -2.48 -12.52
C ASP A 120 0.04 -1.43 -12.72
N ALA A 121 0.41 -0.76 -11.64
CA ALA A 121 1.25 0.43 -11.68
C ALA A 121 2.75 0.11 -11.82
N PHE A 122 3.16 -1.14 -11.49
CA PHE A 122 4.57 -1.53 -11.64
C PHE A 122 4.80 -3.04 -11.73
#